data_e1c08747c3168d20745fbcb72f27232f
#
_entry.id   e1c08747c3168d20745fbcb72f27232f
#
_cell.length_a   1.000
_cell.length_b   1.000
_cell.length_c   1.000
_cell.angle_alpha   90.00
_cell.angle_beta   90.00
_cell.angle_gamma   90.00
#
_symmetry.space_group_name_H-M   'P 1'
#
loop_
_entity.id
_entity.type
_entity.pdbx_description
1 polymer ?
#
loop_
_entity_poly.entity_id
_entity_poly.type
_entity_poly.pdbx_seq_one_letter_code
_entity_poly.pdbx_strand_id
1 'polypeptide(L)'
;MHLQWNIWTIRKEGEIMGDAIISVEELSKSFGQHEVLRKIDFNVEPGEIICIVGSSGSGKSTLLRCINKLETQTSGKIRYHGKEIGAVQKEINDYRSKVGMVFQSFNLFNNMTVLQNCMLCTRKVLHLSKEEAFDRAITHLKQVGMAPFINANPTQLSGGQKQRVAIAR
;
A
#
# COMPACT_ATOMS: atom_id res chain seq x y z
N MET A 1 -3.13 14.22 25.57
CA MET A 1 -2.33 12.97 25.57
C MET A 1 -1.58 12.93 24.26
N HIS A 2 -0.29 13.28 24.26
CA HIS A 2 0.51 13.31 23.04
C HIS A 2 0.75 11.88 22.57
N LEU A 3 0.17 11.51 21.44
CA LEU A 3 0.48 10.25 20.78
C LEU A 3 1.87 10.36 20.16
N GLN A 4 2.86 9.80 20.85
CA GLN A 4 4.25 9.80 20.40
C GLN A 4 4.40 8.67 19.36
N TRP A 5 4.68 9.03 18.12
CA TRP A 5 5.01 8.12 17.05
C TRP A 5 6.49 7.81 17.07
N ASN A 6 6.85 6.56 16.92
CA ASN A 6 8.21 6.16 16.61
C ASN A 6 8.22 5.61 15.18
N ILE A 7 8.84 6.33 14.28
CA ILE A 7 9.14 5.87 12.93
C ILE A 7 10.57 5.34 12.96
N TRP A 8 10.73 4.03 12.76
CA TRP A 8 12.02 3.37 12.70
C TRP A 8 12.33 3.05 11.25
N THR A 9 13.51 3.47 10.82
CA THR A 9 14.04 3.19 9.50
C THR A 9 15.10 2.10 9.61
N ILE A 10 14.97 1.03 8.84
CA ILE A 10 16.01 0.02 8.67
C ILE A 10 16.67 0.31 7.33
N ARG A 11 17.94 0.75 7.37
CA ARG A 11 18.76 1.00 6.17
C ARG A 11 19.81 -0.10 6.04
N LYS A 12 20.15 -0.48 4.82
CA LYS A 12 21.36 -1.25 4.56
C LYS A 12 22.55 -0.31 4.67
N GLU A 13 23.57 -0.71 5.43
CA GLU A 13 24.82 0.05 5.52
C GLU A 13 25.47 0.17 4.12
N GLY A 14 25.82 1.40 3.72
CA GLY A 14 26.60 1.68 2.51
C GLY A 14 25.80 2.19 1.29
N GLU A 15 24.50 2.40 1.36
CA GLU A 15 23.75 3.02 0.26
C GLU A 15 23.87 4.56 0.31
N ILE A 16 24.25 5.14 -0.84
CA ILE A 16 24.31 6.59 -1.07
C ILE A 16 22.86 7.14 -0.97
N MET A 17 22.66 8.23 -0.26
CA MET A 17 21.37 8.91 -0.19
C MET A 17 20.88 9.25 -1.60
N GLY A 18 19.85 8.55 -2.05
CA GLY A 18 19.15 8.85 -3.29
C GLY A 18 17.97 9.82 -3.06
N ASP A 19 17.39 10.33 -4.14
CA ASP A 19 16.18 11.12 -4.06
C ASP A 19 15.03 10.29 -3.48
N ALA A 20 14.31 10.84 -2.51
CA ALA A 20 13.20 10.16 -1.84
C ALA A 20 12.13 9.72 -2.85
N ILE A 21 11.72 8.45 -2.79
CA ILE A 21 10.59 7.93 -3.58
C ILE A 21 9.29 8.55 -3.08
N ILE A 22 9.10 8.61 -1.76
CA ILE A 22 7.94 9.26 -1.14
C ILE A 22 8.44 10.26 -0.12
N SER A 23 7.94 11.50 -0.18
CA SER A 23 8.14 12.52 0.84
C SER A 23 6.80 12.91 1.42
N VAL A 24 6.74 12.96 2.74
CA VAL A 24 5.58 13.40 3.52
C VAL A 24 6.01 14.64 4.30
N GLU A 25 5.33 15.77 4.08
CA GLU A 25 5.68 17.09 4.61
C GLU A 25 4.50 17.65 5.41
N GLU A 26 4.70 17.91 6.71
CA GLU A 26 3.72 18.47 7.65
C GLU A 26 2.31 17.84 7.55
N LEU A 27 2.24 16.54 7.30
CA LEU A 27 0.99 15.83 7.07
C LEU A 27 0.12 15.85 8.32
N SER A 28 -1.06 16.44 8.21
CA SER A 28 -2.07 16.44 9.28
C SER A 28 -3.39 15.88 8.76
N LYS A 29 -4.12 15.18 9.65
CA LYS A 29 -5.44 14.66 9.37
C LYS A 29 -6.36 14.78 10.57
N SER A 30 -7.50 15.41 10.35
CA SER A 30 -8.59 15.52 11.32
C SER A 30 -9.86 14.89 10.76
N PHE A 31 -10.66 14.31 11.64
CA PHE A 31 -12.04 13.89 11.39
C PHE A 31 -12.96 14.73 12.27
N GLY A 32 -13.62 15.71 11.67
CA GLY A 32 -14.32 16.75 12.43
C GLY A 32 -13.34 17.51 13.34
N GLN A 33 -13.61 17.51 14.64
CA GLN A 33 -12.76 18.17 15.64
C GLN A 33 -11.64 17.25 16.18
N HIS A 34 -11.62 15.97 15.80
CA HIS A 34 -10.62 15.03 16.30
C HIS A 34 -9.40 14.97 15.37
N GLU A 35 -8.27 15.52 15.83
CA GLU A 35 -7.01 15.47 15.11
C GLU A 35 -6.31 14.13 15.37
N VAL A 36 -6.14 13.34 14.28
CA VAL A 36 -5.54 11.99 14.31
C VAL A 36 -4.07 12.01 13.92
N LEU A 37 -3.71 12.80 12.92
CA LEU A 37 -2.32 13.01 12.50
C LEU A 37 -1.98 14.48 12.67
N ARG A 38 -0.79 14.76 13.22
CA ARG A 38 -0.34 16.11 13.52
C ARG A 38 1.07 16.31 12.97
N LYS A 39 1.19 17.10 11.89
CA LYS A 39 2.45 17.51 11.28
C LYS A 39 3.48 16.38 11.21
N ILE A 40 3.16 15.33 10.48
CA ILE A 40 4.03 14.18 10.28
C ILE A 40 4.97 14.45 9.12
N ASP A 41 6.27 14.29 9.37
CA ASP A 41 7.33 14.46 8.38
C ASP A 41 8.19 13.22 8.31
N PHE A 42 8.39 12.66 7.12
CA PHE A 42 9.39 11.63 6.84
C PHE A 42 9.57 11.42 5.33
N ASN A 43 10.68 10.79 4.98
CA ASN A 43 11.00 10.38 3.63
C ASN A 43 11.16 8.87 3.55
N VAL A 44 10.86 8.30 2.38
CA VAL A 44 11.10 6.90 2.03
C VAL A 44 12.08 6.88 0.87
N GLU A 45 13.24 6.32 1.07
CA GLU A 45 14.28 6.18 0.05
C GLU A 45 14.17 4.82 -0.69
N PRO A 46 14.82 4.66 -1.86
CA PRO A 46 14.87 3.39 -2.56
C PRO A 46 15.45 2.27 -1.68
N GLY A 47 14.78 1.11 -1.65
CA GLY A 47 15.24 -0.05 -0.85
C GLY A 47 14.99 0.05 0.65
N GLU A 48 14.47 1.16 1.14
CA GLU A 48 14.25 1.39 2.57
C GLU A 48 13.02 0.65 3.09
N ILE A 49 13.12 0.12 4.32
CA ILE A 49 12.01 -0.45 5.06
C ILE A 49 11.71 0.45 6.26
N ILE A 50 10.50 1.01 6.30
CA ILE A 50 10.04 1.86 7.40
C ILE A 50 9.05 1.09 8.27
N CYS A 51 9.31 1.04 9.58
CA CYS A 51 8.40 0.53 10.58
C CYS A 51 7.73 1.67 11.35
N ILE A 52 6.39 1.68 11.36
CA ILE A 52 5.59 2.64 12.11
C ILE A 52 5.04 1.94 13.36
N VAL A 53 5.52 2.36 14.54
CA VAL A 53 5.16 1.75 15.82
C VAL A 53 4.32 2.73 16.66
N GLY A 54 3.29 2.24 17.30
CA GLY A 54 2.40 3.02 18.17
C GLY A 54 1.23 2.19 18.67
N SER A 55 0.50 2.68 19.68
CA SER A 55 -0.67 2.02 20.27
C SER A 55 -1.81 1.81 19.27
N SER A 56 -2.76 0.94 19.59
CA SER A 56 -3.99 0.81 18.80
C SER A 56 -4.75 2.14 18.79
N GLY A 57 -5.32 2.51 17.63
CA GLY A 57 -6.02 3.79 17.47
C GLY A 57 -5.12 5.01 17.29
N SER A 58 -3.79 4.86 17.32
CA SER A 58 -2.87 6.01 17.19
C SER A 58 -2.79 6.63 15.77
N GLY A 59 -3.57 6.16 14.78
CA GLY A 59 -3.62 6.74 13.43
C GLY A 59 -2.68 6.10 12.39
N LYS A 60 -1.92 5.02 12.71
CA LYS A 60 -1.01 4.34 11.76
C LYS A 60 -1.67 3.98 10.44
N SER A 61 -2.86 3.38 10.50
CA SER A 61 -3.63 3.03 9.31
C SER A 61 -4.15 4.28 8.58
N THR A 62 -4.46 5.35 9.30
CA THR A 62 -4.85 6.64 8.71
C THR A 62 -3.68 7.24 7.93
N LEU A 63 -2.48 7.20 8.50
CA LEU A 63 -1.25 7.66 7.83
C LEU A 63 -1.03 6.89 6.52
N LEU A 64 -1.04 5.55 6.54
CA LEU A 64 -0.89 4.73 5.34
C LEU A 64 -1.98 5.01 4.29
N ARG A 65 -3.23 5.24 4.73
CA ARG A 65 -4.33 5.60 3.82
C ARG A 65 -4.13 6.99 3.21
N CYS A 66 -3.62 7.96 3.98
CA CYS A 66 -3.28 9.28 3.44
C CYS A 66 -2.15 9.17 2.42
N ILE A 67 -1.08 8.40 2.70
CA ILE A 67 0.02 8.18 1.77
C ILE A 67 -0.48 7.57 0.46
N ASN A 68 -1.35 6.56 0.52
CA ASN A 68 -1.93 5.92 -0.66
C ASN A 68 -3.11 6.74 -1.27
N LYS A 69 -3.40 7.95 -0.75
CA LYS A 69 -4.52 8.81 -1.18
C LYS A 69 -5.90 8.14 -1.08
N LEU A 70 -6.06 7.08 -0.29
CA LEU A 70 -7.36 6.50 0.08
C LEU A 70 -8.10 7.37 1.07
N GLU A 71 -7.38 8.22 1.79
CA GLU A 71 -7.90 9.25 2.67
C GLU A 71 -7.25 10.58 2.30
N THR A 72 -8.05 11.64 2.24
CA THR A 72 -7.52 12.98 1.97
C THR A 72 -6.99 13.60 3.25
N GLN A 73 -5.75 14.05 3.25
CA GLN A 73 -5.16 14.80 4.35
C GLN A 73 -5.89 16.14 4.56
N THR A 74 -5.88 16.66 5.79
CA THR A 74 -6.42 17.97 6.11
C THR A 74 -5.44 19.08 5.70
N SER A 75 -4.13 18.84 5.91
CA SER A 75 -3.04 19.74 5.48
C SER A 75 -1.76 18.94 5.26
N GLY A 76 -0.73 19.63 4.76
CA GLY A 76 0.54 19.00 4.41
C GLY A 76 0.56 18.47 2.98
N LYS A 77 1.70 17.91 2.58
CA LYS A 77 1.95 17.45 1.21
C LYS A 77 2.50 16.04 1.18
N ILE A 78 2.17 15.32 0.11
CA ILE A 78 2.73 14.02 -0.20
C ILE A 78 3.31 14.11 -1.60
N ARG A 79 4.59 13.77 -1.75
CA ARG A 79 5.28 13.76 -3.04
C ARG A 79 5.69 12.35 -3.40
N TYR A 80 5.66 12.05 -4.68
CA TYR A 80 6.18 10.82 -5.27
C TYR A 80 7.22 11.17 -6.32
N HIS A 81 8.46 10.74 -6.13
CA HIS A 81 9.61 11.16 -6.93
C HIS A 81 9.66 12.69 -7.11
N GLY A 82 9.56 13.45 -6.02
CA GLY A 82 9.60 14.91 -5.99
C GLY A 82 8.34 15.62 -6.48
N LYS A 83 7.43 14.92 -7.21
CA LYS A 83 6.17 15.50 -7.70
C LYS A 83 5.08 15.39 -6.65
N GLU A 84 4.43 16.52 -6.29
CA GLU A 84 3.27 16.52 -5.40
C GLU A 84 2.10 15.77 -6.03
N ILE A 85 1.47 14.88 -5.25
CA ILE A 85 0.29 14.13 -5.69
C ILE A 85 -0.94 14.99 -5.44
N GLY A 86 -1.48 15.53 -6.53
CA GLY A 86 -2.66 16.40 -6.49
C GLY A 86 -3.96 15.68 -6.12
N ALA A 87 -5.08 16.41 -6.27
CA ALA A 87 -6.43 15.90 -6.04
C ALA A 87 -7.09 15.34 -7.33
N VAL A 88 -6.40 15.40 -8.47
CA VAL A 88 -6.95 14.94 -9.76
C VAL A 88 -7.03 13.42 -9.77
N GLN A 89 -8.23 12.89 -9.99
CA GLN A 89 -8.48 11.44 -9.91
C GLN A 89 -7.58 10.60 -10.83
N LYS A 90 -7.24 11.11 -12.02
CA LYS A 90 -6.33 10.44 -12.95
C LYS A 90 -4.92 10.31 -12.35
N GLU A 91 -4.38 11.38 -11.77
CA GLU A 91 -3.05 11.35 -11.13
C GLU A 91 -3.02 10.40 -9.92
N ILE A 92 -4.11 10.39 -9.12
CA ILE A 92 -4.26 9.46 -8.00
C ILE A 92 -4.30 8.01 -8.48
N ASN A 93 -5.00 7.71 -9.56
CA ASN A 93 -5.05 6.36 -10.12
C ASN A 93 -3.69 5.91 -10.66
N ASP A 94 -2.98 6.80 -11.36
CA ASP A 94 -1.61 6.53 -11.85
C ASP A 94 -0.65 6.28 -10.68
N TYR A 95 -0.75 7.06 -9.61
CA TYR A 95 0.02 6.86 -8.40
C TYR A 95 -0.28 5.51 -7.74
N ARG A 96 -1.56 5.17 -7.53
CA ARG A 96 -1.98 3.92 -6.92
C ARG A 96 -1.62 2.67 -7.74
N SER A 97 -1.43 2.82 -9.05
CA SER A 97 -0.93 1.73 -9.89
C SER A 97 0.54 1.38 -9.62
N LYS A 98 1.29 2.30 -8.99
CA LYS A 98 2.72 2.16 -8.67
C LYS A 98 2.97 1.91 -7.19
N VAL A 99 2.07 2.38 -6.31
CA VAL A 99 2.18 2.27 -4.85
C VAL A 99 1.06 1.38 -4.34
N GLY A 100 1.36 0.10 -4.16
CA GLY A 100 0.41 -0.90 -3.66
C GLY A 100 0.12 -0.75 -2.17
N MET A 101 -1.06 -1.20 -1.74
CA MET A 101 -1.43 -1.28 -0.33
C MET A 101 -1.98 -2.66 0.01
N VAL A 102 -1.40 -3.31 1.01
CA VAL A 102 -1.94 -4.54 1.58
C VAL A 102 -2.75 -4.19 2.82
N PHE A 103 -4.05 -4.48 2.79
CA PHE A 103 -4.96 -4.18 3.89
C PHE A 103 -4.88 -5.24 5.00
N GLN A 104 -5.16 -4.87 6.24
CA GLN A 104 -5.21 -5.78 7.38
C GLN A 104 -6.24 -6.90 7.20
N SER A 105 -7.38 -6.60 6.57
CA SER A 105 -8.44 -7.55 6.22
C SER A 105 -8.24 -8.23 4.86
N PHE A 106 -7.10 -8.00 4.21
CA PHE A 106 -6.69 -8.52 2.91
C PHE A 106 -7.58 -8.08 1.73
N ASN A 107 -8.85 -7.80 1.94
CA ASN A 107 -9.85 -7.31 0.96
C ASN A 107 -9.89 -8.14 -0.34
N LEU A 108 -9.79 -9.47 -0.21
CA LEU A 108 -9.95 -10.37 -1.34
C LEU A 108 -11.44 -10.47 -1.73
N PHE A 109 -11.70 -10.57 -3.02
CA PHE A 109 -13.04 -10.76 -3.55
C PHE A 109 -13.46 -12.21 -3.35
N ASN A 110 -14.40 -12.47 -2.43
CA ASN A 110 -14.83 -13.82 -2.04
C ASN A 110 -15.57 -14.57 -3.15
N ASN A 111 -16.13 -13.86 -4.12
CA ASN A 111 -16.80 -14.42 -5.30
C ASN A 111 -15.85 -14.73 -6.47
N MET A 112 -14.54 -14.60 -6.25
CA MET A 112 -13.48 -14.85 -7.22
C MET A 112 -12.48 -15.84 -6.66
N THR A 113 -11.90 -16.67 -7.52
CA THR A 113 -10.78 -17.54 -7.15
C THR A 113 -9.53 -16.72 -6.85
N VAL A 114 -8.51 -17.35 -6.25
CA VAL A 114 -7.18 -16.77 -6.01
C VAL A 114 -6.60 -16.19 -7.31
N LEU A 115 -6.61 -16.96 -8.39
CA LEU A 115 -6.13 -16.51 -9.70
C LEU A 115 -6.90 -15.29 -10.20
N GLN A 116 -8.24 -15.33 -10.14
CA GLN A 116 -9.07 -14.22 -10.60
C GLN A 116 -8.84 -12.95 -9.78
N ASN A 117 -8.61 -13.07 -8.47
CA ASN A 117 -8.24 -11.94 -7.62
C ASN A 117 -6.94 -11.26 -8.10
N CYS A 118 -5.91 -12.04 -8.45
CA CYS A 118 -4.64 -11.51 -8.93
C CYS A 118 -4.71 -10.94 -10.35
N MET A 119 -5.54 -11.53 -11.22
CA MET A 119 -5.71 -11.05 -12.61
C MET A 119 -6.56 -9.77 -12.71
N LEU A 120 -7.43 -9.49 -11.74
CA LEU A 120 -8.42 -8.42 -11.86
C LEU A 120 -7.77 -7.04 -12.08
N CYS A 121 -6.81 -6.69 -11.22
CA CYS A 121 -6.15 -5.39 -11.29
C CYS A 121 -5.32 -5.23 -12.56
N THR A 122 -4.57 -6.24 -12.96
CA THR A 122 -3.74 -6.21 -14.17
C THR A 122 -4.57 -6.03 -15.43
N ARG A 123 -5.76 -6.65 -15.49
CA ARG A 123 -6.69 -6.47 -16.61
C ARG A 123 -7.42 -5.13 -16.60
N LYS A 124 -7.90 -4.69 -15.43
CA LYS A 124 -8.75 -3.49 -15.31
C LYS A 124 -7.97 -2.19 -15.24
N VAL A 125 -6.78 -2.19 -14.65
CA VAL A 125 -5.96 -0.99 -14.43
C VAL A 125 -4.83 -0.90 -15.45
N LEU A 126 -4.14 -2.02 -15.71
CA LEU A 126 -3.02 -2.05 -16.65
C LEU A 126 -3.44 -2.44 -18.06
N HIS A 127 -4.72 -2.77 -18.28
CA HIS A 127 -5.29 -3.13 -19.58
C HIS A 127 -4.58 -4.29 -20.29
N LEU A 128 -3.97 -5.21 -19.52
CA LEU A 128 -3.30 -6.37 -20.08
C LEU A 128 -4.31 -7.36 -20.71
N SER A 129 -3.88 -8.10 -21.70
CA SER A 129 -4.61 -9.24 -22.25
C SER A 129 -4.89 -10.29 -21.17
N LYS A 130 -5.76 -11.25 -21.47
CA LYS A 130 -6.07 -12.34 -20.52
C LYS A 130 -4.84 -13.22 -20.29
N GLU A 131 -4.09 -13.50 -21.34
CA GLU A 131 -2.88 -14.32 -21.34
C GLU A 131 -1.77 -13.66 -20.52
N GLU A 132 -1.46 -12.40 -20.79
CA GLU A 132 -0.45 -11.64 -20.04
C GLU A 132 -0.81 -11.51 -18.54
N ALA A 133 -2.08 -11.24 -18.23
CA ALA A 133 -2.56 -11.15 -16.85
C ALA A 133 -2.48 -12.50 -16.13
N PHE A 134 -2.73 -13.61 -16.85
CA PHE A 134 -2.58 -14.97 -16.31
C PHE A 134 -1.12 -15.27 -15.97
N ASP A 135 -0.20 -15.06 -16.92
CA ASP A 135 1.22 -15.36 -16.73
C ASP A 135 1.81 -14.54 -15.57
N ARG A 136 1.45 -13.27 -15.50
CA ARG A 136 1.86 -12.38 -14.42
C ARG A 136 1.31 -12.84 -13.07
N ALA A 137 0.03 -13.18 -12.98
CA ALA A 137 -0.60 -13.68 -11.76
C ALA A 137 0.04 -14.99 -11.30
N ILE A 138 0.28 -15.95 -12.21
CA ILE A 138 0.95 -17.22 -11.90
C ILE A 138 2.36 -16.99 -11.37
N THR A 139 3.11 -16.07 -11.99
CA THR A 139 4.47 -15.72 -11.55
C THR A 139 4.46 -15.22 -10.11
N HIS A 140 3.62 -14.26 -9.76
CA HIS A 140 3.55 -13.73 -8.40
C HIS A 140 3.00 -14.75 -7.40
N LEU A 141 2.01 -15.54 -7.78
CA LEU A 141 1.48 -16.61 -6.91
C LEU A 141 2.52 -17.71 -6.63
N LYS A 142 3.39 -18.03 -7.59
CA LYS A 142 4.54 -18.91 -7.36
C LYS A 142 5.52 -18.32 -6.35
N GLN A 143 5.86 -17.03 -6.49
CA GLN A 143 6.80 -16.35 -5.58
C GLN A 143 6.34 -16.38 -4.11
N VAL A 144 5.02 -16.31 -3.87
CA VAL A 144 4.45 -16.37 -2.51
C VAL A 144 4.01 -17.78 -2.09
N GLY A 145 4.30 -18.82 -2.89
CA GLY A 145 3.94 -20.21 -2.58
C GLY A 145 2.45 -20.52 -2.66
N MET A 146 1.68 -19.75 -3.45
CA MET A 146 0.24 -19.90 -3.58
C MET A 146 -0.22 -20.56 -4.90
N ALA A 147 0.71 -21.00 -5.74
CA ALA A 147 0.40 -21.68 -7.00
C ALA A 147 -0.51 -22.92 -6.85
N PRO A 148 -0.41 -23.78 -5.81
CA PRO A 148 -1.34 -24.90 -5.64
C PRO A 148 -2.79 -24.49 -5.36
N PHE A 149 -3.04 -23.24 -4.97
CA PHE A 149 -4.35 -22.75 -4.54
C PHE A 149 -5.04 -21.83 -5.55
N ILE A 150 -4.58 -21.78 -6.80
CA ILE A 150 -5.08 -20.83 -7.83
C ILE A 150 -6.60 -20.93 -8.07
N ASN A 151 -7.17 -22.12 -7.92
CA ASN A 151 -8.61 -22.38 -8.11
C ASN A 151 -9.42 -22.26 -6.82
N ALA A 152 -8.78 -22.10 -5.66
CA ALA A 152 -9.47 -21.95 -4.38
C ALA A 152 -10.15 -20.58 -4.27
N ASN A 153 -11.26 -20.52 -3.53
CA ASN A 153 -11.88 -19.27 -3.12
C ASN A 153 -11.22 -18.73 -1.83
N PRO A 154 -11.19 -17.41 -1.60
CA PRO A 154 -10.63 -16.83 -0.38
C PRO A 154 -11.21 -17.40 0.92
N THR A 155 -12.47 -17.81 0.92
CA THR A 155 -13.14 -18.43 2.09
C THR A 155 -12.53 -19.77 2.52
N GLN A 156 -11.83 -20.45 1.62
CA GLN A 156 -11.17 -21.74 1.85
C GLN A 156 -9.73 -21.58 2.36
N LEU A 157 -9.23 -20.35 2.44
CA LEU A 157 -7.85 -20.05 2.78
C LEU A 157 -7.70 -19.68 4.25
N SER A 158 -6.57 -20.07 4.86
CA SER A 158 -6.16 -19.56 6.16
C SER A 158 -5.78 -18.06 6.08
N GLY A 159 -5.70 -17.38 7.24
CA GLY A 159 -5.31 -15.97 7.29
C GLY A 159 -3.96 -15.67 6.62
N GLY A 160 -2.94 -16.51 6.89
CA GLY A 160 -1.63 -16.37 6.27
C GLY A 160 -1.63 -16.63 4.75
N GLN A 161 -2.49 -17.54 4.27
CA GLN A 161 -2.69 -17.76 2.84
C GLN A 161 -3.36 -16.55 2.18
N LYS A 162 -4.40 -15.98 2.80
CA LYS A 162 -5.06 -14.75 2.34
C LYS A 162 -4.09 -13.59 2.25
N GLN A 163 -3.20 -13.45 3.24
CA GLN A 163 -2.17 -12.41 3.24
C GLN A 163 -1.23 -12.57 2.04
N ARG A 164 -0.72 -13.79 1.79
CA ARG A 164 0.15 -14.05 0.64
C ARG A 164 -0.54 -13.77 -0.69
N VAL A 165 -1.82 -14.12 -0.85
CA VAL A 165 -2.60 -13.78 -2.04
C VAL A 165 -2.75 -12.26 -2.19
N ALA A 166 -3.01 -11.55 -1.09
CA ALA A 166 -3.13 -10.08 -1.11
C ALA A 166 -1.81 -9.39 -1.50
N ILE A 167 -0.66 -9.96 -1.16
CA ILE A 167 0.67 -9.48 -1.58
C ILE A 167 0.89 -9.74 -3.08
N ALA A 168 0.44 -10.88 -3.59
CA ALA A 168 0.60 -11.25 -5.00
C ALA A 168 -0.34 -10.49 -5.95
N ARG A 169 -1.46 -9.96 -5.40
CA ARG A 169 -2.49 -9.19 -6.13
C ARG A 169 -2.09 -7.75 -6.37
#